data_c2f68931aaba2408d112c895384ad1cf
#
_entry.id   c2f68931aaba2408d112c895384ad1cf
#
_cell.length_a   1.000
_cell.length_b   1.000
_cell.length_c   1.000
_cell.angle_alpha   90.00
_cell.angle_beta   90.00
_cell.angle_gamma   90.00
#
_symmetry.space_group_name_H-M   'P 1'
#
loop_
_entity.id
_entity.type
_entity.pdbx_description
1 polymer ?
#
loop_
_entity_poly.entity_id
_entity_poly.type
_entity_poly.pdbx_seq_one_letter_code
_entity_poly.pdbx_strand_id
1 'polypeptide(L)'
;HLIHDAYNANPLSVAEALKTLVELSGSSRRIVVFGDMLELGDHSAAYHEEIGRQIGASKIYALFLKGDLARITASAAESAGLDRNHIFFFDGKGTAIPALREVVSKGDWILLKGSRKMHLDELIPDIRLFGG
;
A
#
# COMPACT_ATOMS: atom_id res chain seq x y z
N HIS A 1 -9.19 -10.50 -3.91
CA HIS A 1 -8.20 -11.17 -3.07
C HIS A 1 -7.49 -10.16 -2.16
N LEU A 2 -7.43 -10.45 -0.89
CA LEU A 2 -6.87 -9.55 0.11
C LEU A 2 -5.72 -10.24 0.86
N ILE A 3 -4.56 -9.61 0.83
CA ILE A 3 -3.42 -9.98 1.67
C ILE A 3 -3.28 -8.88 2.70
N HIS A 4 -3.32 -9.21 3.98
CA HIS A 4 -3.17 -8.17 5.00
C HIS A 4 -2.19 -8.57 6.10
N ASP A 5 -1.35 -7.61 6.45
CA ASP A 5 -0.54 -7.60 7.65
C ASP A 5 -0.50 -6.15 8.13
N ALA A 6 -1.59 -5.75 8.78
CA ALA A 6 -1.79 -4.38 9.25
C ALA A 6 -1.30 -4.18 10.68
N TYR A 7 -0.55 -5.14 11.22
CA TYR A 7 -0.09 -5.10 12.61
C TYR A 7 1.39 -4.81 12.75
N ASN A 8 2.16 -5.02 11.70
CA ASN A 8 3.60 -4.79 11.73
C ASN A 8 4.11 -4.42 10.34
N ALA A 9 4.99 -3.45 10.29
CA ALA A 9 5.65 -3.09 9.05
C ALA A 9 7.07 -2.62 9.34
N ASN A 10 8.03 -3.30 8.76
CA ASN A 10 9.42 -2.91 8.72
C ASN A 10 9.92 -3.15 7.29
N PRO A 11 11.10 -2.63 6.91
CA PRO A 11 11.55 -2.73 5.52
C PRO A 11 11.58 -4.17 4.99
N LEU A 12 12.02 -5.13 5.79
CA LEU A 12 12.07 -6.52 5.36
C LEU A 12 10.68 -7.11 5.16
N SER A 13 9.78 -6.93 6.12
CA SER A 13 8.43 -7.50 6.02
C SER A 13 7.62 -6.87 4.88
N VAL A 14 7.83 -5.59 4.60
CA VAL A 14 7.17 -4.93 3.47
C VAL A 14 7.69 -5.48 2.14
N ALA A 15 9.00 -5.64 2.01
CA ALA A 15 9.60 -6.22 0.81
C ALA A 15 9.09 -7.64 0.55
N GLU A 16 9.01 -8.46 1.59
CA GLU A 16 8.49 -9.84 1.49
C GLU A 16 7.01 -9.84 1.09
N ALA A 17 6.21 -8.94 1.65
CA ALA A 17 4.79 -8.83 1.32
C ALA A 17 4.59 -8.44 -0.15
N LEU A 18 5.38 -7.50 -0.66
CA LEU A 18 5.33 -7.10 -2.06
C LEU A 18 5.68 -8.26 -2.98
N LYS A 19 6.70 -9.02 -2.64
CA LYS A 19 7.10 -10.20 -3.39
C LYS A 19 5.96 -11.23 -3.45
N THR A 20 5.33 -11.48 -2.32
CA THR A 20 4.18 -12.39 -2.24
C THR A 20 3.03 -11.90 -3.11
N LEU A 21 2.72 -10.60 -3.06
CA LEU A 21 1.68 -10.02 -3.89
C LEU A 21 1.95 -10.24 -5.38
N VAL A 22 3.17 -9.99 -5.82
CA VAL A 22 3.56 -10.18 -7.23
C VAL A 22 3.43 -11.65 -7.63
N GLU A 23 3.90 -12.56 -6.81
CA GLU A 23 3.85 -14.00 -7.10
C GLU A 23 2.41 -14.53 -7.18
N LEU A 24 1.57 -14.13 -6.23
CA LEU A 24 0.19 -14.65 -6.15
C LEU A 24 -0.75 -14.02 -7.17
N SER A 25 -0.56 -12.75 -7.49
CA SER A 25 -1.49 -12.03 -8.36
C SER A 25 -1.35 -12.39 -9.84
N GLY A 26 -0.20 -12.91 -10.25
CA GLY A 26 0.03 -13.25 -11.66
C GLY A 26 -0.20 -12.05 -12.57
N SER A 27 -1.18 -12.15 -13.48
CA SER A 27 -1.54 -11.08 -14.41
C SER A 27 -2.66 -10.16 -13.89
N SER A 28 -3.20 -10.44 -12.71
CA SER A 28 -4.25 -9.60 -12.11
C SER A 28 -3.70 -8.25 -11.68
N ARG A 29 -4.60 -7.25 -11.58
CA ARG A 29 -4.21 -5.93 -11.10
C ARG A 29 -3.81 -6.00 -9.63
N ARG A 30 -2.81 -5.22 -9.27
CA ARG A 30 -2.28 -5.14 -7.91
C ARG A 30 -2.55 -3.78 -7.32
N ILE A 31 -3.11 -3.76 -6.12
CA ILE A 31 -3.38 -2.53 -5.37
C ILE A 31 -2.67 -2.64 -4.03
N VAL A 32 -1.94 -1.61 -3.66
CA VAL A 32 -1.23 -1.57 -2.38
C VAL A 32 -1.81 -0.45 -1.52
N VAL A 33 -2.17 -0.78 -0.30
CA VAL A 33 -2.56 0.17 0.74
C VAL A 33 -1.47 0.13 1.79
N PHE A 34 -0.70 1.20 1.88
CA PHE A 34 0.50 1.24 2.70
C PHE A 34 0.43 2.36 3.73
N GLY A 35 0.63 2.00 5.01
CA GLY A 35 0.82 2.95 6.09
C GLY A 35 2.28 3.02 6.48
N ASP A 36 2.68 4.14 7.08
CA ASP A 36 4.07 4.35 7.49
C ASP A 36 4.62 3.20 8.31
N MET A 37 5.89 2.91 8.08
CA MET A 37 6.67 2.07 8.97
C MET A 37 7.14 2.96 10.12
N LEU A 38 6.75 2.64 11.33
CA LEU A 38 7.08 3.43 12.50
C LEU A 38 8.31 2.89 13.24
N GLU A 39 8.88 3.73 14.10
CA GLU A 39 9.98 3.35 14.98
C GLU A 39 11.27 2.92 14.24
N LEU A 40 11.53 3.53 13.09
CA LEU A 40 12.75 3.27 12.30
C LEU A 40 13.88 4.26 12.59
N GLY A 41 13.65 5.21 13.48
CA GLY A 41 14.66 6.20 13.85
C GLY A 41 15.06 7.13 12.71
N ASP A 42 16.32 7.51 12.66
CA ASP A 42 16.84 8.50 11.72
C ASP A 42 16.84 8.04 10.28
N HIS A 43 16.66 6.75 10.03
CA HIS A 43 16.66 6.18 8.69
C HIS A 43 15.27 6.04 8.08
N SER A 44 14.22 6.54 8.76
CA SER A 44 12.83 6.41 8.31
C SER A 44 12.63 6.91 6.89
N ALA A 45 13.14 8.10 6.56
CA ALA A 45 12.98 8.66 5.22
C ALA A 45 13.62 7.77 4.15
N ALA A 46 14.84 7.28 4.41
CA ALA A 46 15.56 6.41 3.46
C ALA A 46 14.85 5.08 3.24
N TYR A 47 14.31 4.49 4.30
CA TYR A 47 13.56 3.24 4.19
C TYR A 47 12.26 3.42 3.43
N HIS A 48 11.55 4.53 3.65
CA HIS A 48 10.31 4.82 2.91
C HIS A 48 10.59 5.09 1.44
N GLU A 49 11.69 5.75 1.13
CA GLU A 49 12.12 5.95 -0.24
C GLU A 49 12.41 4.62 -0.94
N GLU A 50 13.14 3.73 -0.28
CA GLU A 50 13.46 2.42 -0.83
C GLU A 50 12.20 1.58 -1.07
N ILE A 51 11.28 1.56 -0.12
CA ILE A 51 10.02 0.84 -0.29
C ILE A 51 9.19 1.45 -1.43
N GLY A 52 9.18 2.77 -1.54
CA GLY A 52 8.52 3.44 -2.66
C GLY A 52 9.07 2.97 -4.00
N ARG A 53 10.38 2.87 -4.14
CA ARG A 53 11.01 2.35 -5.36
C ARG A 53 10.57 0.92 -5.65
N GLN A 54 10.53 0.06 -4.62
CA GLN A 54 10.11 -1.33 -4.80
C GLN A 54 8.63 -1.41 -5.23
N ILE A 55 7.78 -0.60 -4.64
CA ILE A 55 6.36 -0.52 -5.02
C ILE A 55 6.23 -0.11 -6.49
N GLY A 56 6.92 0.95 -6.89
CA GLY A 56 6.88 1.44 -8.27
C GLY A 56 7.38 0.42 -9.28
N ALA A 57 8.39 -0.38 -8.91
CA ALA A 57 8.95 -1.41 -9.76
C ALA A 57 8.10 -2.70 -9.82
N SER A 58 7.12 -2.85 -8.94
CA SER A 58 6.32 -4.07 -8.83
C SER A 58 5.09 -4.08 -9.73
N LYS A 59 4.96 -3.16 -10.64
CA LYS A 59 3.83 -3.02 -11.58
C LYS A 59 2.49 -2.95 -10.82
N ILE A 60 2.44 -2.07 -9.84
CA ILE A 60 1.24 -1.81 -9.05
C ILE A 60 0.30 -0.93 -9.87
N TYR A 61 -1.00 -1.26 -9.88
CA TYR A 61 -1.99 -0.45 -10.57
C TYR A 61 -2.32 0.83 -9.79
N ALA A 62 -2.49 0.73 -8.47
CA ALA A 62 -2.83 1.86 -7.63
C ALA A 62 -2.20 1.73 -6.25
N LEU A 63 -1.82 2.86 -5.67
CA LEU A 63 -1.19 2.95 -4.36
C LEU A 63 -1.95 3.92 -3.49
N PHE A 64 -2.36 3.46 -2.31
CA PHE A 64 -3.06 4.26 -1.31
C PHE A 64 -2.14 4.41 -0.09
N LEU A 65 -1.89 5.63 0.33
CA LEU A 65 -0.87 5.94 1.33
C LEU A 65 -1.43 6.70 2.51
N LYS A 66 -1.02 6.31 3.72
CA LYS A 66 -1.35 6.99 4.96
C LYS A 66 -0.09 7.21 5.79
N GLY A 67 0.08 8.41 6.32
CA GLY A 67 1.13 8.73 7.27
C GLY A 67 1.95 9.96 6.90
N ASP A 68 2.81 10.36 7.81
CA ASP A 68 3.64 11.56 7.67
C ASP A 68 4.72 11.40 6.58
N LEU A 69 5.10 10.16 6.29
CA LEU A 69 6.14 9.84 5.30
C LEU A 69 5.56 9.40 3.96
N ALA A 70 4.23 9.48 3.81
CA ALA A 70 3.53 9.05 2.59
C ALA A 70 4.04 9.75 1.33
N ARG A 71 4.36 11.03 1.41
CA ARG A 71 4.85 11.79 0.24
C ARG A 71 6.22 11.30 -0.24
N ILE A 72 7.06 10.85 0.68
CA ILE A 72 8.37 10.29 0.33
C ILE A 72 8.17 8.98 -0.43
N THR A 73 7.31 8.12 0.09
CA THR A 73 6.97 6.85 -0.57
C THR A 73 6.36 7.10 -1.96
N ALA A 74 5.42 8.04 -2.04
CA ALA A 74 4.75 8.38 -3.30
C ALA A 74 5.73 8.87 -4.36
N SER A 75 6.62 9.79 -3.99
CA SER A 75 7.61 10.36 -4.90
C SER A 75 8.54 9.29 -5.46
N ALA A 76 9.01 8.39 -4.61
CA ALA A 76 9.88 7.30 -5.02
C ALA A 76 9.16 6.29 -5.92
N ALA A 77 7.89 5.99 -5.62
CA ALA A 77 7.10 5.08 -6.44
C ALA A 77 6.84 5.66 -7.83
N GLU A 78 6.50 6.95 -7.90
CA GLU A 78 6.32 7.65 -9.17
C GLU A 78 7.60 7.62 -10.01
N SER A 79 8.73 7.90 -9.39
CA SER A 79 10.03 7.88 -10.07
C SER A 79 10.38 6.49 -10.61
N ALA A 80 9.89 5.45 -9.96
CA ALA A 80 10.12 4.06 -10.36
C ALA A 80 9.09 3.53 -11.37
N GLY A 81 8.11 4.35 -11.77
CA GLY A 81 7.21 4.00 -12.86
C GLY A 81 5.72 3.98 -12.54
N LEU A 82 5.32 4.21 -11.30
CA LEU A 82 3.89 4.24 -10.95
C LEU A 82 3.26 5.54 -11.45
N ASP A 83 2.10 5.43 -12.10
CA ASP A 83 1.35 6.59 -12.58
C ASP A 83 0.89 7.45 -11.40
N ARG A 84 1.24 8.74 -11.44
CA ARG A 84 0.83 9.71 -10.42
C ARG A 84 -0.68 9.72 -10.21
N ASN A 85 -1.46 9.54 -11.25
CA ASN A 85 -2.92 9.55 -11.18
C ASN A 85 -3.47 8.34 -10.44
N HIS A 86 -2.66 7.34 -10.17
CA HIS A 86 -3.02 6.15 -9.41
C HIS A 86 -2.41 6.13 -8.02
N ILE A 87 -1.95 7.28 -7.53
CA ILE A 87 -1.45 7.42 -6.15
C ILE A 87 -2.44 8.28 -5.37
N PHE A 88 -2.93 7.75 -4.26
CA PHE A 88 -3.95 8.37 -3.43
C PHE A 88 -3.47 8.48 -1.99
N PHE A 89 -3.80 9.58 -1.33
CA PHE A 89 -3.48 9.79 0.07
C PHE A 89 -4.76 9.74 0.89
N PHE A 90 -4.70 9.18 2.07
CA PHE A 90 -5.84 9.16 2.98
C PHE A 90 -5.38 9.31 4.42
N ASP A 91 -6.29 9.73 5.29
CA ASP A 91 -6.03 9.87 6.72
C ASP A 91 -6.84 8.90 7.58
N GLY A 92 -7.88 8.31 7.02
CA GLY A 92 -8.72 7.35 7.71
C GLY A 92 -9.74 6.71 6.79
N LYS A 93 -10.66 5.93 7.38
CA LYS A 93 -11.73 5.22 6.67
C LYS A 93 -12.56 6.13 5.76
N GLY A 94 -12.90 7.32 6.27
CA GLY A 94 -13.78 8.25 5.56
C GLY A 94 -13.24 8.73 4.24
N THR A 95 -11.92 8.83 4.09
CA THR A 95 -11.27 9.20 2.83
C THR A 95 -10.84 7.99 2.03
N ALA A 96 -10.41 6.91 2.70
CA ALA A 96 -9.91 5.71 2.03
C ALA A 96 -11.01 4.92 1.32
N ILE A 97 -12.13 4.67 1.98
CA ILE A 97 -13.15 3.76 1.46
C ILE A 97 -13.79 4.27 0.16
N PRO A 98 -14.21 5.55 0.05
CA PRO A 98 -14.74 6.04 -1.22
C PRO A 98 -13.74 5.90 -2.38
N ALA A 99 -12.47 6.23 -2.14
CA ALA A 99 -11.43 6.15 -3.16
C ALA A 99 -11.15 4.70 -3.57
N LEU A 100 -11.08 3.79 -2.62
CA LEU A 100 -10.88 2.36 -2.90
C LEU A 100 -12.06 1.79 -3.70
N ARG A 101 -13.27 2.18 -3.33
CA ARG A 101 -14.48 1.69 -4.02
C ARG A 101 -14.50 2.09 -5.50
N GLU A 102 -13.98 3.26 -5.84
CA GLU A 102 -13.89 3.70 -7.23
C GLU A 102 -12.82 2.95 -8.03
N VAL A 103 -11.74 2.55 -7.37
CA VAL A 103 -10.56 1.97 -8.03
C VAL A 103 -10.61 0.46 -8.10
N VAL A 104 -11.03 -0.20 -7.02
CA VAL A 104 -10.99 -1.66 -6.91
C VAL A 104 -12.04 -2.32 -7.77
N SER A 105 -11.63 -3.33 -8.51
CA SER A 105 -12.52 -4.17 -9.32
C SER A 105 -12.40 -5.62 -8.92
N LYS A 106 -13.41 -6.40 -9.26
CA LYS A 106 -13.41 -7.84 -9.01
C LYS A 106 -12.18 -8.49 -9.66
N GLY A 107 -11.52 -9.34 -8.92
CA GLY A 107 -10.32 -10.02 -9.39
C GLY A 107 -9.02 -9.33 -9.01
N ASP A 108 -9.08 -8.09 -8.52
CA ASP A 108 -7.89 -7.38 -8.07
C ASP A 108 -7.29 -8.03 -6.83
N TRP A 109 -5.98 -7.91 -6.71
CA TRP A 109 -5.25 -8.30 -5.52
C TRP A 109 -4.89 -7.05 -4.73
N ILE A 110 -5.22 -7.04 -3.44
CA ILE A 110 -5.00 -5.89 -2.56
C ILE A 110 -4.07 -6.31 -1.43
N LEU A 111 -2.99 -5.57 -1.26
CA LEU A 111 -2.09 -5.74 -0.12
C LEU A 111 -2.32 -4.59 0.86
N LEU A 112 -2.65 -4.91 2.09
CA LEU A 112 -2.69 -3.98 3.22
C LEU A 112 -1.44 -4.17 4.05
N LYS A 113 -0.59 -3.15 4.17
CA LYS A 113 0.65 -3.25 4.92
C LYS A 113 0.97 -1.92 5.61
N GLY A 114 1.21 -1.97 6.91
CA GLY A 114 1.55 -0.78 7.68
C GLY A 114 1.76 -1.12 9.14
N SER A 115 2.34 -0.19 9.89
CA SER A 115 2.48 -0.34 11.32
C SER A 115 1.10 -0.35 11.99
N ARG A 116 1.00 -1.06 13.10
CA ARG A 116 -0.27 -1.22 13.83
C ARG A 116 -0.99 0.11 14.09
N LYS A 117 -0.23 1.13 14.47
CA LYS A 117 -0.79 2.46 14.76
C LYS A 117 -1.37 3.17 13.54
N MET A 118 -1.17 2.66 12.35
CA MET A 118 -1.79 3.21 11.15
C MET A 118 -3.26 2.78 11.00
N HIS A 119 -3.69 1.77 11.76
CA HIS A 119 -5.09 1.32 11.80
C HIS A 119 -5.66 0.90 10.45
N LEU A 120 -4.84 0.31 9.59
CA LEU A 120 -5.30 -0.14 8.28
C LEU A 120 -6.30 -1.29 8.36
N ASP A 121 -6.30 -2.04 9.47
CA ASP A 121 -7.25 -3.11 9.72
C ASP A 121 -8.71 -2.61 9.73
N GLU A 122 -8.94 -1.33 10.01
CA GLU A 122 -10.27 -0.72 9.93
C GLU A 122 -10.88 -0.79 8.53
N LEU A 123 -10.06 -0.92 7.51
CA LEU A 123 -10.50 -0.96 6.11
C LEU A 123 -10.98 -2.34 5.67
N ILE A 124 -10.59 -3.39 6.40
CA ILE A 124 -10.80 -4.78 5.97
C ILE A 124 -12.28 -5.13 5.74
N PRO A 125 -13.21 -4.81 6.66
CA PRO A 125 -14.62 -5.18 6.43
C PRO A 125 -15.19 -4.59 5.15
N ASP A 126 -14.91 -3.31 4.87
CA ASP A 126 -15.40 -2.65 3.66
C ASP A 126 -14.77 -3.20 2.40
N ILE A 127 -13.46 -3.45 2.43
CA ILE A 127 -12.75 -4.04 1.29
C ILE A 127 -13.33 -5.41 0.94
N ARG A 128 -13.62 -6.23 1.93
CA ARG A 128 -14.21 -7.56 1.72
C ARG A 128 -15.61 -7.48 1.10
N LEU A 129 -16.35 -6.42 1.35
CA LEU A 129 -17.69 -6.24 0.80
C LEU A 129 -17.65 -5.89 -0.69
N PHE A 130 -16.74 -5.01 -1.12
CA PHE A 130 -16.73 -4.55 -2.51
C PHE A 130 -15.59 -5.09 -3.34
N GLY A 131 -14.52 -5.55 -2.72
CA GLY A 131 -13.36 -6.10 -3.43
C GLY A 131 -13.44 -7.59 -3.67
N GLY A 132 -14.45 -8.17 -3.09
CA GLY A 132 -14.65 -9.58 -3.02
C GLY A 132 -14.79 -10.37 -4.20
#